data_db0225f2090fc8d0de57d9b44494c4c6
#
_entry.id   db0225f2090fc8d0de57d9b44494c4c6
#
_cell.length_a   1.000
_cell.length_b   1.000
_cell.length_c   1.000
_cell.angle_alpha   90.00
_cell.angle_beta   90.00
_cell.angle_gamma   90.00
#
_symmetry.space_group_name_H-M   'P 1'
#
loop_
_entity.id
_entity.type
_entity.pdbx_description
1 polymer ?
#
loop_
_entity_poly.entity_id
_entity_poly.type
_entity_poly.pdbx_seq_one_letter_code
_entity_poly.pdbx_strand_id
1 'polypeptide(L)'
;MILPTGGEIPTHALAAAFTAPADPVLAAAYWTGIGALLLTLLLGAQIIRLRMALRRRERRAARALARWRPVLNAAIVGETPATLPSLGKAERPHFIKLWVHLQASLRGEAGAALNDVARRLGVERDARAMLARGPRTERLLATLLLGHLGDRDSWDTLRALAESPDVTLSLSALWALVRIDPHAAADYLTPLFVARDDWAMSHVAGILKEASAPVAGVLADLLPALPPARLPRALRIAEALRIDLPADTLSAALASADLELVTAALRIVATPGLRDQVRGLLAHADWQVRVLAAKALGRIGEASDVDRLTALLADREWWVRYRAAQAIVDLPWLGRAQLDALRASLTDRFAADILGQVIAERTA
;
A
#
# COMPACT_ATOMS: atom_id res chain seq x y z
N MET A 1 -52.64 -54.32 41.14
CA MET A 1 -51.46 -53.91 40.40
C MET A 1 -50.96 -52.67 41.08
N ILE A 2 -50.00 -52.85 42.01
CA ILE A 2 -49.52 -51.84 42.94
C ILE A 2 -48.27 -51.21 42.32
N LEU A 3 -48.30 -49.87 42.08
CA LEU A 3 -47.14 -49.07 41.63
C LEU A 3 -46.16 -48.93 42.83
N PRO A 4 -44.84 -49.05 42.60
CA PRO A 4 -43.89 -48.81 43.69
C PRO A 4 -43.72 -47.31 43.88
N THR A 5 -43.88 -46.88 45.11
CA THR A 5 -43.63 -45.54 45.65
C THR A 5 -42.21 -45.11 45.41
N GLY A 6 -42.03 -43.79 45.00
CA GLY A 6 -40.78 -43.15 44.74
C GLY A 6 -39.77 -43.31 45.90
N GLY A 7 -38.57 -43.77 45.49
CA GLY A 7 -37.42 -43.79 46.38
C GLY A 7 -36.89 -42.37 46.53
N GLU A 8 -37.07 -41.79 47.71
CA GLU A 8 -36.33 -40.60 48.14
C GLU A 8 -34.84 -40.94 48.16
N ILE A 9 -34.05 -40.24 47.33
CA ILE A 9 -32.59 -40.33 47.39
C ILE A 9 -32.18 -39.73 48.74
N PRO A 10 -31.60 -40.52 49.65
CA PRO A 10 -31.31 -40.04 51.02
C PRO A 10 -30.26 -38.93 50.93
N THR A 11 -30.58 -37.73 51.39
CA THR A 11 -29.74 -36.59 51.49
C THR A 11 -28.35 -36.81 52.10
N HIS A 12 -28.22 -37.85 52.90
CA HIS A 12 -26.97 -38.30 53.51
C HIS A 12 -26.00 -38.95 52.54
N ALA A 13 -26.44 -39.50 51.40
CA ALA A 13 -25.56 -40.06 50.38
C ALA A 13 -24.81 -38.97 49.58
N LEU A 14 -25.47 -37.84 49.43
CA LEU A 14 -24.80 -36.64 48.76
C LEU A 14 -23.79 -35.97 49.72
N ALA A 15 -24.05 -35.93 51.03
CA ALA A 15 -23.12 -35.38 52.01
C ALA A 15 -21.86 -36.24 52.18
N ALA A 16 -22.00 -37.59 52.13
CA ALA A 16 -20.89 -38.54 52.25
C ALA A 16 -19.91 -38.45 51.02
N ALA A 17 -20.40 -38.02 49.85
CA ALA A 17 -19.57 -37.89 48.66
C ALA A 17 -18.59 -36.70 48.71
N PHE A 18 -18.76 -35.79 49.67
CA PHE A 18 -17.89 -34.59 49.82
C PHE A 18 -16.96 -34.65 51.02
N THR A 19 -16.90 -35.80 51.78
CA THR A 19 -15.93 -35.97 52.86
C THR A 19 -14.58 -36.43 52.31
N ALA A 20 -13.52 -35.66 52.57
CA ALA A 20 -12.18 -36.03 52.16
C ALA A 20 -11.70 -37.30 52.92
N PRO A 21 -10.99 -38.26 52.28
CA PRO A 21 -10.39 -39.42 52.93
C PRO A 21 -9.46 -39.02 54.07
N ALA A 22 -9.38 -39.80 55.09
CA ALA A 22 -8.49 -39.56 56.26
C ALA A 22 -6.99 -39.71 55.92
N ASP A 23 -6.68 -40.50 54.91
CA ASP A 23 -5.29 -40.63 54.35
C ASP A 23 -4.88 -39.39 53.57
N PRO A 24 -3.75 -38.73 53.92
CA PRO A 24 -3.32 -37.50 53.28
C PRO A 24 -3.05 -37.64 51.77
N VAL A 25 -2.61 -38.82 51.31
CA VAL A 25 -2.36 -39.07 49.87
C VAL A 25 -3.67 -39.21 49.10
N LEU A 26 -4.64 -39.94 49.67
CA LEU A 26 -5.98 -40.09 49.09
C LEU A 26 -6.75 -38.77 49.13
N ALA A 27 -6.60 -37.97 50.18
CA ALA A 27 -7.19 -36.62 50.26
C ALA A 27 -6.62 -35.68 49.18
N ALA A 28 -5.29 -35.69 48.96
CA ALA A 28 -4.66 -34.92 47.92
C ALA A 28 -5.18 -35.31 46.51
N ALA A 29 -5.24 -36.61 46.23
CA ALA A 29 -5.76 -37.12 44.95
C ALA A 29 -7.24 -36.74 44.73
N TYR A 30 -8.06 -36.83 45.78
CA TYR A 30 -9.47 -36.44 45.74
C TYR A 30 -9.67 -34.96 45.43
N TRP A 31 -8.96 -34.06 46.14
CA TRP A 31 -9.04 -32.61 45.88
C TRP A 31 -8.48 -32.22 44.53
N THR A 32 -7.42 -32.92 44.06
CA THR A 32 -6.88 -32.72 42.72
C THR A 32 -7.90 -33.11 41.63
N GLY A 33 -8.60 -34.26 41.84
CA GLY A 33 -9.67 -34.71 40.95
C GLY A 33 -10.84 -33.73 40.86
N ILE A 34 -11.31 -33.23 42.03
CA ILE A 34 -12.36 -32.19 42.08
C ILE A 34 -11.89 -30.92 41.39
N GLY A 35 -10.66 -30.47 41.67
CA GLY A 35 -10.08 -29.28 41.04
C GLY A 35 -10.02 -29.43 39.53
N ALA A 36 -9.57 -30.58 39.02
CA ALA A 36 -9.53 -30.88 37.59
C ALA A 36 -10.93 -30.91 36.95
N LEU A 37 -11.92 -31.50 37.67
CA LEU A 37 -13.31 -31.51 37.18
C LEU A 37 -13.89 -30.09 37.09
N LEU A 38 -13.73 -29.29 38.16
CA LEU A 38 -14.20 -27.91 38.19
C LEU A 38 -13.53 -27.06 37.11
N LEU A 39 -12.23 -27.23 36.91
CA LEU A 39 -11.49 -26.55 35.86
C LEU A 39 -12.03 -26.91 34.45
N THR A 40 -12.29 -28.22 34.24
CA THR A 40 -12.85 -28.72 32.98
C THR A 40 -14.24 -28.14 32.71
N LEU A 41 -15.10 -28.09 33.72
CA LEU A 41 -16.44 -27.50 33.62
C LEU A 41 -16.36 -26.00 33.36
N LEU A 42 -15.45 -25.29 34.03
CA LEU A 42 -15.21 -23.84 33.80
C LEU A 42 -14.74 -23.57 32.40
N LEU A 43 -13.76 -24.32 31.89
CA LEU A 43 -13.26 -24.21 30.50
C LEU A 43 -14.37 -24.55 29.50
N GLY A 44 -15.15 -25.59 29.74
CA GLY A 44 -16.30 -25.95 28.91
C GLY A 44 -17.35 -24.82 28.86
N ALA A 45 -17.72 -24.26 30.00
CA ALA A 45 -18.63 -23.12 30.07
C ALA A 45 -18.07 -21.89 29.36
N GLN A 46 -16.77 -21.62 29.50
CA GLN A 46 -16.09 -20.53 28.79
C GLN A 46 -16.09 -20.71 27.25
N ILE A 47 -15.82 -21.94 26.79
CA ILE A 47 -15.88 -22.27 25.34
C ILE A 47 -17.30 -22.09 24.81
N ILE A 48 -18.32 -22.57 25.52
CA ILE A 48 -19.72 -22.40 25.13
C ILE A 48 -20.08 -20.90 25.06
N ARG A 49 -19.69 -20.14 26.08
CA ARG A 49 -19.91 -18.69 26.13
C ARG A 49 -19.27 -17.97 24.93
N LEU A 50 -18.01 -18.29 24.62
CA LEU A 50 -17.29 -17.73 23.46
C LEU A 50 -17.96 -18.13 22.14
N ARG A 51 -18.35 -19.40 21.97
CA ARG A 51 -19.07 -19.86 20.78
C ARG A 51 -20.42 -19.15 20.60
N MET A 52 -21.17 -18.99 21.67
CA MET A 52 -22.45 -18.26 21.64
C MET A 52 -22.24 -16.78 21.30
N ALA A 53 -21.19 -16.14 21.85
CA ALA A 53 -20.86 -14.76 21.54
C ALA A 53 -20.45 -14.59 20.07
N LEU A 54 -19.64 -15.50 19.51
CA LEU A 54 -19.27 -15.52 18.10
C LEU A 54 -20.49 -15.70 17.19
N ARG A 55 -21.32 -16.72 17.46
CA ARG A 55 -22.56 -16.94 16.69
C ARG A 55 -23.51 -15.75 16.74
N ARG A 56 -23.62 -15.05 17.87
CA ARG A 56 -24.40 -13.82 17.99
C ARG A 56 -23.83 -12.69 17.14
N ARG A 57 -22.50 -12.54 17.11
CA ARG A 57 -21.79 -11.54 16.25
C ARG A 57 -22.01 -11.85 14.77
N GLU A 58 -21.83 -13.10 14.35
CA GLU A 58 -22.06 -13.54 12.97
C GLU A 58 -23.51 -13.31 12.51
N ARG A 59 -24.49 -13.66 13.35
CA ARG A 59 -25.91 -13.41 13.05
C ARG A 59 -26.23 -11.92 12.94
N ARG A 60 -25.60 -11.06 13.76
CA ARG A 60 -25.75 -9.60 13.66
C ARG A 60 -25.13 -9.07 12.37
N ALA A 61 -23.93 -9.53 12.04
CA ALA A 61 -23.26 -9.18 10.79
C ALA A 61 -24.11 -9.62 9.58
N ALA A 62 -24.59 -10.86 9.56
CA ALA A 62 -25.41 -11.37 8.47
C ALA A 62 -26.71 -10.57 8.28
N ARG A 63 -27.39 -10.20 9.37
CA ARG A 63 -28.61 -9.36 9.32
C ARG A 63 -28.29 -7.97 8.81
N ALA A 64 -27.20 -7.34 9.28
CA ALA A 64 -26.78 -6.03 8.79
C ALA A 64 -26.45 -6.07 7.30
N LEU A 65 -25.72 -7.08 6.84
CA LEU A 65 -25.39 -7.28 5.43
C LEU A 65 -26.66 -7.49 4.58
N ALA A 66 -27.59 -8.35 5.01
CA ALA A 66 -28.85 -8.63 4.32
C ALA A 66 -29.71 -7.36 4.18
N ARG A 67 -29.69 -6.47 5.17
CA ARG A 67 -30.45 -5.22 5.17
C ARG A 67 -29.79 -4.14 4.31
N TRP A 68 -28.48 -3.97 4.41
CA TRP A 68 -27.79 -2.82 3.81
C TRP A 68 -27.25 -3.06 2.42
N ARG A 69 -26.91 -4.32 2.05
CA ARG A 69 -26.43 -4.64 0.71
C ARG A 69 -27.41 -4.25 -0.40
N PRO A 70 -28.71 -4.53 -0.31
CA PRO A 70 -29.66 -4.08 -1.34
C PRO A 70 -29.75 -2.56 -1.47
N VAL A 71 -29.71 -1.83 -0.34
CA VAL A 71 -29.77 -0.36 -0.32
C VAL A 71 -28.52 0.24 -0.99
N LEU A 72 -27.34 -0.25 -0.65
CA LEU A 72 -26.09 0.23 -1.22
C LEU A 72 -25.97 -0.15 -2.71
N ASN A 73 -26.41 -1.35 -3.09
CA ASN A 73 -26.44 -1.75 -4.51
C ASN A 73 -27.42 -0.90 -5.33
N ALA A 74 -28.60 -0.58 -4.80
CA ALA A 74 -29.54 0.34 -5.45
C ALA A 74 -28.92 1.74 -5.63
N ALA A 75 -28.19 2.23 -4.62
CA ALA A 75 -27.49 3.51 -4.74
C ALA A 75 -26.41 3.49 -5.84
N ILE A 76 -25.66 2.37 -5.99
CA ILE A 76 -24.64 2.21 -7.03
C ILE A 76 -25.23 2.33 -8.45
N VAL A 77 -26.43 1.84 -8.66
CA VAL A 77 -27.13 1.92 -9.97
C VAL A 77 -27.99 3.19 -10.13
N GLY A 78 -27.89 4.14 -9.22
CA GLY A 78 -28.62 5.41 -9.28
C GLY A 78 -30.05 5.36 -8.72
N GLU A 79 -30.47 4.25 -8.13
CA GLU A 79 -31.81 4.03 -7.57
C GLU A 79 -31.83 4.20 -6.04
N THR A 80 -31.18 5.24 -5.52
CA THR A 80 -31.12 5.47 -4.06
C THR A 80 -32.53 5.70 -3.50
N PRO A 81 -32.96 4.93 -2.49
CA PRO A 81 -34.28 5.13 -1.88
C PRO A 81 -34.44 6.53 -1.27
N ALA A 82 -35.58 7.15 -1.45
CA ALA A 82 -35.89 8.45 -0.86
C ALA A 82 -35.79 8.41 0.68
N THR A 83 -36.25 7.31 1.30
CA THR A 83 -36.13 7.06 2.74
C THR A 83 -35.16 5.94 3.01
N LEU A 84 -34.09 6.22 3.76
CA LEU A 84 -33.13 5.21 4.19
C LEU A 84 -33.58 4.54 5.50
N PRO A 85 -33.32 3.24 5.67
CA PRO A 85 -33.57 2.59 6.95
C PRO A 85 -32.74 3.24 8.07
N SER A 86 -33.25 3.28 9.30
CA SER A 86 -32.50 3.77 10.45
C SER A 86 -31.31 2.86 10.75
N LEU A 87 -30.11 3.44 10.90
CA LEU A 87 -28.88 2.72 11.20
C LEU A 87 -28.68 2.62 12.71
N GLY A 88 -28.93 1.45 13.28
CA GLY A 88 -28.75 1.18 14.71
C GLY A 88 -27.27 1.16 15.12
N LYS A 89 -26.95 1.55 16.38
CA LYS A 89 -25.56 1.58 16.87
C LYS A 89 -24.83 0.24 16.70
N ALA A 90 -25.52 -0.90 16.89
CA ALA A 90 -24.94 -2.23 16.75
C ALA A 90 -24.66 -2.63 15.28
N GLU A 91 -25.31 -2.02 14.32
CA GLU A 91 -25.17 -2.28 12.88
C GLU A 91 -24.05 -1.41 12.23
N ARG A 92 -23.72 -0.26 12.83
CA ARG A 92 -22.77 0.73 12.29
C ARG A 92 -21.42 0.15 11.87
N PRO A 93 -20.72 -0.66 12.70
CA PRO A 93 -19.43 -1.22 12.27
C PRO A 93 -19.56 -2.15 11.07
N HIS A 94 -20.67 -2.90 10.98
CA HIS A 94 -20.92 -3.80 9.84
C HIS A 94 -21.28 -3.03 8.58
N PHE A 95 -22.07 -1.97 8.71
CA PHE A 95 -22.38 -1.04 7.62
C PHE A 95 -21.11 -0.38 7.08
N ILE A 96 -20.29 0.22 7.94
CA ILE A 96 -19.04 0.90 7.56
C ILE A 96 -18.12 -0.10 6.84
N LYS A 97 -17.97 -1.32 7.35
CA LYS A 97 -17.15 -2.35 6.71
C LYS A 97 -17.66 -2.70 5.31
N LEU A 98 -18.97 -2.91 5.15
CA LEU A 98 -19.58 -3.19 3.85
C LEU A 98 -19.41 -2.01 2.90
N TRP A 99 -19.68 -0.80 3.37
CA TRP A 99 -19.59 0.42 2.60
C TRP A 99 -18.15 0.66 2.09
N VAL A 100 -17.13 0.54 2.97
CA VAL A 100 -15.72 0.67 2.60
C VAL A 100 -15.33 -0.39 1.56
N HIS A 101 -15.81 -1.62 1.73
CA HIS A 101 -15.54 -2.71 0.78
C HIS A 101 -16.10 -2.41 -0.63
N LEU A 102 -17.32 -1.92 -0.71
CA LEU A 102 -17.94 -1.53 -1.98
C LEU A 102 -17.22 -0.32 -2.58
N GLN A 103 -16.92 0.69 -1.78
CA GLN A 103 -16.26 1.92 -2.23
C GLN A 103 -14.86 1.65 -2.82
N ALA A 104 -14.13 0.65 -2.30
CA ALA A 104 -12.82 0.29 -2.80
C ALA A 104 -12.81 -0.17 -4.28
N SER A 105 -13.94 -0.69 -4.78
CA SER A 105 -14.09 -1.19 -6.16
C SER A 105 -14.79 -0.21 -7.10
N LEU A 106 -15.27 0.95 -6.60
CA LEU A 106 -16.07 1.90 -7.36
C LEU A 106 -15.32 3.20 -7.63
N ARG A 107 -15.67 3.85 -8.72
CA ARG A 107 -15.17 5.18 -9.11
C ARG A 107 -16.30 6.02 -9.73
N GLY A 108 -16.12 7.34 -9.77
CA GLY A 108 -17.08 8.26 -10.40
C GLY A 108 -18.41 8.33 -9.67
N GLU A 109 -19.50 8.42 -10.41
CA GLU A 109 -20.86 8.67 -9.90
C GLU A 109 -21.35 7.62 -8.91
N ALA A 110 -21.04 6.34 -9.14
CA ALA A 110 -21.41 5.27 -8.22
C ALA A 110 -20.76 5.43 -6.83
N GLY A 111 -19.51 5.90 -6.78
CA GLY A 111 -18.84 6.24 -5.52
C GLY A 111 -19.46 7.45 -4.83
N ALA A 112 -19.86 8.47 -5.60
CA ALA A 112 -20.54 9.65 -5.08
C ALA A 112 -21.90 9.31 -4.48
N ALA A 113 -22.68 8.42 -5.11
CA ALA A 113 -23.95 7.94 -4.60
C ALA A 113 -23.82 7.19 -3.26
N LEU A 114 -22.79 6.35 -3.12
CA LEU A 114 -22.48 5.72 -1.82
C LEU A 114 -22.11 6.75 -0.76
N ASN A 115 -21.36 7.80 -1.12
CA ASN A 115 -21.02 8.89 -0.21
C ASN A 115 -22.28 9.62 0.27
N ASP A 116 -23.27 9.86 -0.61
CA ASP A 116 -24.54 10.47 -0.24
C ASP A 116 -25.29 9.63 0.80
N VAL A 117 -25.40 8.32 0.58
CA VAL A 117 -26.01 7.41 1.57
C VAL A 117 -25.31 7.49 2.92
N ALA A 118 -23.98 7.48 2.95
CA ALA A 118 -23.20 7.57 4.19
C ALA A 118 -23.45 8.90 4.92
N ARG A 119 -23.44 10.03 4.20
CA ARG A 119 -23.74 11.36 4.76
C ARG A 119 -25.15 11.46 5.30
N ARG A 120 -26.15 10.98 4.56
CA ARG A 120 -27.56 10.95 5.01
C ARG A 120 -27.77 10.12 6.28
N LEU A 121 -26.94 9.10 6.50
CA LEU A 121 -26.94 8.28 7.73
C LEU A 121 -26.12 8.89 8.87
N GLY A 122 -25.35 9.95 8.61
CA GLY A 122 -24.54 10.66 9.61
C GLY A 122 -23.41 9.82 10.21
N VAL A 123 -22.83 8.90 9.40
CA VAL A 123 -21.79 7.98 9.88
C VAL A 123 -20.44 8.66 10.13
N GLU A 124 -20.24 9.88 9.63
CA GLU A 124 -19.01 10.66 9.82
C GLU A 124 -18.71 10.88 11.29
N ARG A 125 -19.72 11.24 12.09
CA ARG A 125 -19.55 11.46 13.53
C ARG A 125 -19.05 10.21 14.25
N ASP A 126 -19.60 9.07 13.91
CA ASP A 126 -19.19 7.80 14.48
C ASP A 126 -17.78 7.41 14.01
N ALA A 127 -17.46 7.64 12.74
CA ALA A 127 -16.14 7.40 12.19
C ALA A 127 -15.08 8.29 12.84
N ARG A 128 -15.35 9.57 13.10
CA ARG A 128 -14.44 10.43 13.85
C ARG A 128 -14.21 9.92 15.28
N ALA A 129 -15.25 9.44 15.96
CA ALA A 129 -15.10 8.81 17.27
C ALA A 129 -14.27 7.51 17.22
N MET A 130 -14.50 6.68 16.20
CA MET A 130 -13.70 5.47 15.96
C MET A 130 -12.24 5.80 15.62
N LEU A 131 -11.99 6.85 14.83
CA LEU A 131 -10.64 7.31 14.49
C LEU A 131 -9.88 7.74 15.74
N ALA A 132 -10.52 8.51 16.63
CA ALA A 132 -9.89 9.07 17.82
C ALA A 132 -9.65 8.04 18.93
N ARG A 133 -10.57 7.10 19.16
CA ARG A 133 -10.60 6.24 20.36
C ARG A 133 -10.76 4.75 20.07
N GLY A 134 -11.00 4.35 18.83
CA GLY A 134 -11.23 2.96 18.45
C GLY A 134 -9.95 2.11 18.48
N PRO A 135 -10.09 0.78 18.57
CA PRO A 135 -8.99 -0.13 18.36
C PRO A 135 -8.45 -0.01 16.93
N ARG A 136 -7.26 -0.54 16.68
CA ARG A 136 -6.52 -0.44 15.40
C ARG A 136 -7.40 -0.71 14.17
N THR A 137 -8.20 -1.77 14.20
CA THR A 137 -9.09 -2.16 13.07
C THR A 137 -10.20 -1.13 12.81
N GLU A 138 -10.77 -0.54 13.85
CA GLU A 138 -11.78 0.50 13.71
C GLU A 138 -11.18 1.81 13.23
N ARG A 139 -9.98 2.16 13.70
CA ARG A 139 -9.25 3.33 13.21
C ARG A 139 -8.94 3.22 11.71
N LEU A 140 -8.53 2.05 11.22
CA LEU A 140 -8.33 1.81 9.78
C LEU A 140 -9.62 2.01 8.98
N LEU A 141 -10.73 1.41 9.42
CA LEU A 141 -12.02 1.57 8.75
C LEU A 141 -12.49 3.02 8.73
N ALA A 142 -12.33 3.71 9.86
CA ALA A 142 -12.69 5.13 9.99
C ALA A 142 -11.84 6.01 9.06
N THR A 143 -10.53 5.77 9.00
CA THR A 143 -9.62 6.48 8.10
C THR A 143 -10.06 6.35 6.63
N LEU A 144 -10.36 5.12 6.18
CA LEU A 144 -10.82 4.89 4.82
C LEU A 144 -12.17 5.57 4.55
N LEU A 145 -13.12 5.46 5.47
CA LEU A 145 -14.43 6.09 5.31
C LEU A 145 -14.30 7.62 5.22
N LEU A 146 -13.57 8.24 6.15
CA LEU A 146 -13.42 9.70 6.21
C LEU A 146 -12.65 10.24 5.01
N GLY A 147 -11.65 9.49 4.52
CA GLY A 147 -10.95 9.82 3.27
C GLY A 147 -11.85 9.77 2.05
N HIS A 148 -12.69 8.75 1.91
CA HIS A 148 -13.66 8.67 0.81
C HIS A 148 -14.75 9.75 0.87
N LEU A 149 -15.16 10.14 2.08
CA LEU A 149 -16.14 11.21 2.27
C LEU A 149 -15.56 12.62 2.08
N GLY A 150 -14.24 12.77 2.08
CA GLY A 150 -13.58 14.06 2.03
C GLY A 150 -13.79 14.87 3.31
N ASP A 151 -13.78 14.22 4.47
CA ASP A 151 -14.13 14.82 5.77
C ASP A 151 -13.02 15.72 6.31
N ARG A 152 -13.14 17.03 6.07
CA ARG A 152 -12.14 18.03 6.51
C ARG A 152 -12.01 18.15 8.03
N ASP A 153 -13.05 17.87 8.80
CA ASP A 153 -13.02 17.96 10.27
C ASP A 153 -12.11 16.92 10.90
N SER A 154 -11.77 15.85 10.19
CA SER A 154 -10.82 14.82 10.65
C SER A 154 -9.36 15.10 10.30
N TRP A 155 -9.06 16.21 9.60
CA TRP A 155 -7.74 16.54 9.08
C TRP A 155 -6.61 16.43 10.11
N ASP A 156 -6.73 17.14 11.24
CA ASP A 156 -5.68 17.16 12.26
C ASP A 156 -5.48 15.79 12.92
N THR A 157 -6.56 15.03 13.12
CA THR A 157 -6.46 13.67 13.65
C THR A 157 -5.77 12.73 12.66
N LEU A 158 -6.05 12.88 11.37
CA LEU A 158 -5.39 12.12 10.30
C LEU A 158 -3.91 12.50 10.16
N ARG A 159 -3.55 13.79 10.31
CA ARG A 159 -2.14 14.22 10.36
C ARG A 159 -1.39 13.53 11.48
N ALA A 160 -1.91 13.58 12.70
CA ALA A 160 -1.31 12.90 13.84
C ALA A 160 -1.18 11.39 13.62
N LEU A 161 -2.15 10.79 12.89
CA LEU A 161 -2.11 9.37 12.55
C LEU A 161 -1.06 9.05 11.46
N ALA A 162 -0.81 9.98 10.53
CA ALA A 162 0.22 9.85 9.50
C ALA A 162 1.64 9.77 10.11
N GLU A 163 1.86 10.37 11.27
CA GLU A 163 3.12 10.31 12.01
C GLU A 163 3.26 9.05 12.88
N SER A 164 2.22 8.23 12.97
CA SER A 164 2.23 7.00 13.77
C SER A 164 3.35 6.04 13.34
N PRO A 165 3.95 5.29 14.28
CA PRO A 165 4.90 4.21 13.97
C PRO A 165 4.24 3.00 13.30
N ASP A 166 2.91 2.85 13.39
CA ASP A 166 2.18 1.80 12.66
C ASP A 166 2.09 2.17 11.17
N VAL A 167 2.94 1.52 10.36
CA VAL A 167 3.06 1.76 8.92
C VAL A 167 1.71 1.66 8.20
N THR A 168 0.85 0.71 8.57
CA THR A 168 -0.45 0.52 7.92
C THR A 168 -1.41 1.67 8.22
N LEU A 169 -1.47 2.10 9.48
CA LEU A 169 -2.29 3.24 9.90
C LEU A 169 -1.79 4.53 9.27
N SER A 170 -0.48 4.72 9.28
CA SER A 170 0.16 5.92 8.75
C SER A 170 -0.07 6.04 7.24
N LEU A 171 0.17 4.99 6.44
CA LEU A 171 -0.10 4.99 5.00
C LEU A 171 -1.60 5.17 4.68
N SER A 172 -2.49 4.59 5.50
CA SER A 172 -3.94 4.80 5.31
C SER A 172 -4.34 6.26 5.59
N ALA A 173 -3.74 6.89 6.61
CA ALA A 173 -3.96 8.28 6.91
C ALA A 173 -3.44 9.21 5.81
N LEU A 174 -2.27 8.92 5.25
CA LEU A 174 -1.73 9.60 4.07
C LEU A 174 -2.70 9.57 2.90
N TRP A 175 -3.20 8.37 2.58
CA TRP A 175 -4.17 8.20 1.51
C TRP A 175 -5.44 9.05 1.76
N ALA A 176 -5.94 9.07 3.01
CA ALA A 176 -7.11 9.87 3.35
C ALA A 176 -6.85 11.37 3.23
N LEU A 177 -5.69 11.86 3.68
CA LEU A 177 -5.31 13.27 3.56
C LEU A 177 -5.24 13.72 2.09
N VAL A 178 -4.60 12.92 1.22
CA VAL A 178 -4.53 13.22 -0.22
C VAL A 178 -5.93 13.29 -0.85
N ARG A 179 -6.83 12.43 -0.43
CA ARG A 179 -8.21 12.44 -0.94
C ARG A 179 -9.07 13.59 -0.42
N ILE A 180 -8.78 14.08 0.79
CA ILE A 180 -9.50 15.22 1.39
C ILE A 180 -9.08 16.53 0.75
N ASP A 181 -7.78 16.79 0.67
CA ASP A 181 -7.20 17.98 0.05
C ASP A 181 -5.80 17.67 -0.50
N PRO A 182 -5.65 17.43 -1.83
CA PRO A 182 -4.38 17.06 -2.44
C PRO A 182 -3.29 18.13 -2.28
N HIS A 183 -3.64 19.42 -2.27
CA HIS A 183 -2.68 20.52 -2.15
C HIS A 183 -2.13 20.62 -0.72
N ALA A 184 -3.01 20.75 0.26
CA ALA A 184 -2.62 20.80 1.67
C ALA A 184 -1.90 19.49 2.10
N ALA A 185 -2.29 18.34 1.50
CA ALA A 185 -1.61 17.08 1.73
C ALA A 185 -0.19 17.09 1.15
N ALA A 186 0.03 17.63 -0.05
CA ALA A 186 1.35 17.69 -0.66
C ALA A 186 2.33 18.49 0.20
N ASP A 187 1.92 19.66 0.67
CA ASP A 187 2.76 20.53 1.52
C ASP A 187 3.23 19.83 2.80
N TYR A 188 2.33 19.09 3.43
CA TYR A 188 2.63 18.39 4.68
C TYR A 188 3.37 17.05 4.45
N LEU A 189 2.95 16.29 3.43
CA LEU A 189 3.40 14.91 3.26
C LEU A 189 4.72 14.79 2.51
N THR A 190 5.04 15.70 1.58
CA THR A 190 6.28 15.60 0.78
C THR A 190 7.53 15.62 1.66
N PRO A 191 7.71 16.54 2.62
CA PRO A 191 8.83 16.49 3.56
C PRO A 191 8.84 15.20 4.40
N LEU A 192 7.67 14.74 4.84
CA LEU A 192 7.54 13.53 5.64
C LEU A 192 7.97 12.27 4.85
N PHE A 193 7.63 12.18 3.57
CA PHE A 193 8.07 11.10 2.68
C PHE A 193 9.57 11.03 2.49
N VAL A 194 10.18 12.19 2.32
CA VAL A 194 11.63 12.28 2.17
C VAL A 194 12.34 11.89 3.47
N ALA A 195 11.72 12.15 4.63
CA ALA A 195 12.30 11.87 5.94
C ALA A 195 12.14 10.41 6.38
N ARG A 196 11.05 9.72 5.99
CA ARG A 196 10.71 8.37 6.49
C ARG A 196 11.19 7.26 5.55
N ASP A 197 12.03 6.35 6.06
CA ASP A 197 12.58 5.21 5.30
C ASP A 197 11.76 3.91 5.43
N ASP A 198 10.86 3.84 6.43
CA ASP A 198 10.00 2.68 6.70
C ASP A 198 8.82 2.52 5.72
N TRP A 199 8.55 3.52 4.90
CA TRP A 199 7.50 3.46 3.88
C TRP A 199 8.02 2.94 2.55
N ALA A 200 7.43 1.83 2.07
CA ALA A 200 7.77 1.30 0.76
C ALA A 200 7.39 2.30 -0.35
N MET A 201 8.35 2.59 -1.23
CA MET A 201 8.19 3.58 -2.31
C MET A 201 6.98 3.32 -3.22
N SER A 202 6.68 2.05 -3.50
CA SER A 202 5.52 1.67 -4.32
C SER A 202 4.18 2.08 -3.71
N HIS A 203 4.03 1.96 -2.38
CA HIS A 203 2.82 2.39 -1.67
C HIS A 203 2.71 3.92 -1.66
N VAL A 204 3.83 4.60 -1.36
CA VAL A 204 3.91 6.06 -1.38
C VAL A 204 3.54 6.62 -2.75
N ALA A 205 4.15 6.11 -3.81
CA ALA A 205 3.86 6.53 -5.18
C ALA A 205 2.40 6.30 -5.57
N GLY A 206 1.83 5.16 -5.17
CA GLY A 206 0.41 4.85 -5.41
C GLY A 206 -0.54 5.87 -4.76
N ILE A 207 -0.22 6.29 -3.53
CA ILE A 207 -1.02 7.28 -2.78
C ILE A 207 -0.87 8.68 -3.40
N LEU A 208 0.37 9.10 -3.67
CA LEU A 208 0.67 10.45 -4.17
C LEU A 208 0.29 10.68 -5.63
N LYS A 209 -0.03 9.62 -6.37
CA LYS A 209 -0.39 9.74 -7.80
C LYS A 209 -1.56 10.70 -8.04
N GLU A 210 -2.50 10.77 -7.10
CA GLU A 210 -3.64 11.69 -7.17
C GLU A 210 -3.24 13.15 -6.85
N ALA A 211 -2.07 13.36 -6.22
CA ALA A 211 -1.52 14.67 -5.85
C ALA A 211 -0.18 14.96 -6.57
N SER A 212 0.11 14.31 -7.70
CA SER A 212 1.41 14.41 -8.38
C SER A 212 1.79 15.85 -8.73
N ALA A 213 0.86 16.67 -9.22
CA ALA A 213 1.13 18.06 -9.59
C ALA A 213 1.46 18.96 -8.36
N PRO A 214 0.67 18.96 -7.27
CA PRO A 214 1.08 19.67 -6.05
C PRO A 214 2.41 19.16 -5.47
N VAL A 215 2.63 17.85 -5.43
CA VAL A 215 3.89 17.26 -4.94
C VAL A 215 5.09 17.72 -5.78
N ALA A 216 4.92 17.89 -7.08
CA ALA A 216 6.00 18.39 -7.97
C ALA A 216 6.48 19.78 -7.55
N GLY A 217 5.56 20.70 -7.26
CA GLY A 217 5.89 22.04 -6.78
C GLY A 217 6.64 21.99 -5.44
N VAL A 218 6.06 21.32 -4.45
CA VAL A 218 6.68 21.21 -3.12
C VAL A 218 8.04 20.51 -3.17
N LEU A 219 8.19 19.48 -4.02
CA LEU A 219 9.46 18.77 -4.16
C LEU A 219 10.52 19.65 -4.81
N ALA A 220 10.17 20.46 -5.82
CA ALA A 220 11.08 21.39 -6.46
C ALA A 220 11.60 22.43 -5.46
N ASP A 221 10.73 22.97 -4.61
CA ASP A 221 11.09 23.94 -3.56
C ASP A 221 11.94 23.31 -2.45
N LEU A 222 11.70 22.05 -2.13
CA LEU A 222 12.38 21.32 -1.06
C LEU A 222 13.80 20.87 -1.45
N LEU A 223 13.99 20.43 -2.70
CA LEU A 223 15.23 19.81 -3.17
C LEU A 223 16.51 20.61 -2.87
N PRO A 224 16.57 21.95 -3.08
CA PRO A 224 17.76 22.72 -2.79
C PRO A 224 18.19 22.75 -1.32
N ALA A 225 17.24 22.54 -0.40
CA ALA A 225 17.45 22.59 1.03
C ALA A 225 17.67 21.20 1.66
N LEU A 226 17.52 20.11 0.88
CA LEU A 226 17.66 18.75 1.41
C LEU A 226 19.12 18.40 1.70
N PRO A 227 19.36 17.68 2.82
CA PRO A 227 20.66 17.05 3.06
C PRO A 227 21.00 16.05 1.94
N PRO A 228 22.28 15.90 1.55
CA PRO A 228 22.70 14.98 0.49
C PRO A 228 22.17 13.55 0.67
N ALA A 229 22.15 13.04 1.90
CA ALA A 229 21.64 11.70 2.22
C ALA A 229 20.13 11.50 1.91
N ARG A 230 19.35 12.56 1.74
CA ARG A 230 17.91 12.50 1.44
C ARG A 230 17.59 12.72 -0.04
N LEU A 231 18.52 13.26 -0.80
CA LEU A 231 18.34 13.52 -2.23
C LEU A 231 17.99 12.27 -3.06
N PRO A 232 18.63 11.09 -2.86
CA PRO A 232 18.27 9.89 -3.64
C PRO A 232 16.80 9.49 -3.45
N ARG A 233 16.30 9.61 -2.22
CA ARG A 233 14.89 9.29 -1.93
C ARG A 233 13.94 10.29 -2.58
N ALA A 234 14.26 11.58 -2.55
CA ALA A 234 13.50 12.63 -3.22
C ALA A 234 13.44 12.39 -4.74
N LEU A 235 14.57 12.04 -5.36
CA LEU A 235 14.62 11.73 -6.80
C LEU A 235 13.82 10.46 -7.14
N ARG A 236 13.81 9.44 -6.26
CA ARG A 236 12.97 8.25 -6.45
C ARG A 236 11.47 8.57 -6.40
N ILE A 237 11.05 9.55 -5.59
CA ILE A 237 9.66 10.02 -5.58
C ILE A 237 9.36 10.69 -6.93
N ALA A 238 10.24 11.54 -7.42
CA ALA A 238 10.10 12.17 -8.73
C ALA A 238 10.00 11.13 -9.86
N GLU A 239 10.84 10.09 -9.85
CA GLU A 239 10.76 8.95 -10.79
C GLU A 239 9.40 8.27 -10.74
N ALA A 240 8.97 7.89 -9.54
CA ALA A 240 7.74 7.13 -9.34
C ALA A 240 6.47 7.89 -9.74
N LEU A 241 6.48 9.21 -9.57
CA LEU A 241 5.39 10.11 -9.94
C LEU A 241 5.52 10.71 -11.34
N ARG A 242 6.63 10.45 -12.05
CA ARG A 242 6.97 11.03 -13.36
C ARG A 242 7.00 12.55 -13.33
N ILE A 243 7.62 13.09 -12.28
CA ILE A 243 7.78 14.54 -12.10
C ILE A 243 9.03 14.97 -12.85
N ASP A 244 8.90 15.99 -13.69
CA ASP A 244 10.04 16.65 -14.31
C ASP A 244 10.71 17.58 -13.30
N LEU A 245 12.02 17.39 -13.10
CA LEU A 245 12.82 18.20 -12.20
C LEU A 245 13.66 19.23 -12.95
N PRO A 246 14.03 20.36 -12.28
CA PRO A 246 14.91 21.36 -12.88
C PRO A 246 16.23 20.76 -13.34
N ALA A 247 16.71 21.20 -14.52
CA ALA A 247 17.94 20.70 -15.13
C ALA A 247 19.17 20.87 -14.20
N ASP A 248 19.24 21.99 -13.49
CA ASP A 248 20.35 22.29 -12.58
C ASP A 248 20.42 21.29 -11.42
N THR A 249 19.27 20.90 -10.86
CA THR A 249 19.19 19.87 -9.80
C THR A 249 19.68 18.51 -10.30
N LEU A 250 19.27 18.12 -11.51
CA LEU A 250 19.70 16.86 -12.11
C LEU A 250 21.19 16.91 -12.51
N SER A 251 21.66 18.04 -13.02
CA SER A 251 23.07 18.27 -13.35
C SER A 251 23.97 18.09 -12.12
N ALA A 252 23.61 18.70 -11.01
CA ALA A 252 24.33 18.55 -9.74
C ALA A 252 24.34 17.09 -9.25
N ALA A 253 23.19 16.41 -9.36
CA ALA A 253 23.07 15.01 -8.97
C ALA A 253 23.90 14.07 -9.85
N LEU A 254 23.95 14.31 -11.17
CA LEU A 254 24.77 13.52 -12.10
C LEU A 254 26.28 13.70 -11.89
N ALA A 255 26.70 14.86 -11.36
CA ALA A 255 28.11 15.17 -11.04
C ALA A 255 28.52 14.69 -9.63
N SER A 256 27.63 14.09 -8.86
CA SER A 256 27.90 13.62 -7.49
C SER A 256 28.85 12.44 -7.45
N ALA A 257 29.63 12.32 -6.37
CA ALA A 257 30.38 11.10 -6.04
C ALA A 257 29.50 9.99 -5.45
N ASP A 258 28.27 10.29 -5.02
CA ASP A 258 27.32 9.34 -4.46
C ASP A 258 26.63 8.56 -5.59
N LEU A 259 26.94 7.27 -5.68
CA LEU A 259 26.39 6.36 -6.70
C LEU A 259 24.87 6.25 -6.64
N GLU A 260 24.27 6.30 -5.44
CA GLU A 260 22.83 6.21 -5.28
C GLU A 260 22.16 7.46 -5.89
N LEU A 261 22.76 8.63 -5.69
CA LEU A 261 22.27 9.89 -6.25
C LEU A 261 22.42 9.94 -7.77
N VAL A 262 23.58 9.54 -8.31
CA VAL A 262 23.82 9.47 -9.75
C VAL A 262 22.85 8.52 -10.43
N THR A 263 22.66 7.32 -9.86
CA THR A 263 21.75 6.33 -10.43
C THR A 263 20.28 6.78 -10.36
N ALA A 264 19.87 7.45 -9.29
CA ALA A 264 18.54 8.03 -9.17
C ALA A 264 18.31 9.13 -10.23
N ALA A 265 19.27 10.03 -10.41
CA ALA A 265 19.21 11.08 -11.42
C ALA A 265 19.12 10.51 -12.85
N LEU A 266 19.95 9.52 -13.20
CA LEU A 266 19.93 8.86 -14.51
C LEU A 266 18.59 8.22 -14.87
N ARG A 267 17.81 7.76 -13.87
CA ARG A 267 16.49 7.17 -14.11
C ARG A 267 15.46 8.18 -14.58
N ILE A 268 15.58 9.44 -14.16
CA ILE A 268 14.59 10.49 -14.41
C ILE A 268 15.03 11.50 -15.46
N VAL A 269 16.30 11.53 -15.85
CA VAL A 269 16.79 12.45 -16.90
C VAL A 269 15.96 12.29 -18.18
N ALA A 270 15.30 13.38 -18.58
CA ALA A 270 14.55 13.50 -19.82
C ALA A 270 14.94 14.74 -20.62
N THR A 271 15.79 15.61 -20.07
CA THR A 271 16.18 16.89 -20.63
C THR A 271 17.40 16.74 -21.58
N PRO A 272 17.28 17.08 -22.87
CA PRO A 272 18.40 16.99 -23.83
C PRO A 272 19.63 17.79 -23.43
N GLY A 273 19.49 18.90 -22.68
CA GLY A 273 20.59 19.72 -22.18
C GLY A 273 21.58 19.00 -21.28
N LEU A 274 21.20 17.84 -20.72
CA LEU A 274 22.06 17.01 -19.86
C LEU A 274 22.79 15.89 -20.59
N ARG A 275 22.68 15.85 -21.93
CA ARG A 275 23.22 14.78 -22.77
C ARG A 275 24.73 14.59 -22.61
N ASP A 276 25.50 15.67 -22.55
CA ASP A 276 26.96 15.58 -22.42
C ASP A 276 27.40 14.98 -21.08
N GLN A 277 26.68 15.27 -19.99
CA GLN A 277 26.94 14.65 -18.72
C GLN A 277 26.60 13.14 -18.74
N VAL A 278 25.47 12.79 -19.37
CA VAL A 278 25.08 11.37 -19.53
C VAL A 278 26.09 10.63 -20.41
N ARG A 279 26.62 11.24 -21.46
CA ARG A 279 27.71 10.71 -22.31
C ARG A 279 28.97 10.38 -21.49
N GLY A 280 29.36 11.30 -20.61
CA GLY A 280 30.51 11.07 -19.71
C GLY A 280 30.33 9.84 -18.79
N LEU A 281 29.10 9.58 -18.37
CA LEU A 281 28.77 8.45 -17.49
C LEU A 281 28.72 7.08 -18.20
N LEU A 282 28.75 7.02 -19.53
CA LEU A 282 28.87 5.76 -20.28
C LEU A 282 30.20 5.03 -20.02
N ALA A 283 31.26 5.74 -19.61
CA ALA A 283 32.56 5.17 -19.26
C ALA A 283 32.78 5.03 -17.75
N HIS A 284 31.74 5.18 -16.93
CA HIS A 284 31.83 5.12 -15.46
C HIS A 284 32.34 3.77 -14.98
N ALA A 285 33.13 3.75 -13.89
CA ALA A 285 33.70 2.51 -13.33
C ALA A 285 32.62 1.50 -12.92
N ASP A 286 31.56 1.99 -12.29
CA ASP A 286 30.41 1.18 -11.86
C ASP A 286 29.52 0.82 -13.06
N TRP A 287 29.23 -0.46 -13.24
CA TRP A 287 28.43 -0.98 -14.34
C TRP A 287 26.96 -0.56 -14.28
N GLN A 288 26.39 -0.36 -13.08
CA GLN A 288 25.01 0.07 -12.90
C GLN A 288 24.81 1.49 -13.44
N VAL A 289 25.81 2.35 -13.22
CA VAL A 289 25.80 3.71 -13.79
C VAL A 289 25.85 3.63 -15.30
N ARG A 290 26.75 2.79 -15.91
CA ARG A 290 26.79 2.62 -17.37
C ARG A 290 25.47 2.11 -17.95
N VAL A 291 24.81 1.14 -17.28
CA VAL A 291 23.47 0.64 -17.67
C VAL A 291 22.45 1.75 -17.71
N LEU A 292 22.39 2.59 -16.66
CA LEU A 292 21.41 3.66 -16.55
C LEU A 292 21.74 4.82 -17.48
N ALA A 293 23.02 5.12 -17.69
CA ALA A 293 23.46 6.13 -18.67
C ALA A 293 23.08 5.71 -20.10
N ALA A 294 23.28 4.45 -20.49
CA ALA A 294 22.83 3.94 -21.79
C ALA A 294 21.31 4.06 -21.93
N LYS A 295 20.55 3.68 -20.90
CA LYS A 295 19.08 3.84 -20.89
C LYS A 295 18.66 5.31 -21.00
N ALA A 296 19.33 6.22 -20.29
CA ALA A 296 19.05 7.65 -20.34
C ALA A 296 19.35 8.19 -21.75
N LEU A 297 20.48 7.80 -22.33
CA LEU A 297 20.87 8.22 -23.69
C LEU A 297 19.89 7.71 -24.76
N GLY A 298 19.28 6.53 -24.58
CA GLY A 298 18.20 6.04 -25.44
C GLY A 298 16.95 6.94 -25.43
N ARG A 299 16.73 7.75 -24.36
CA ARG A 299 15.62 8.70 -24.26
C ARG A 299 15.95 10.07 -24.81
N ILE A 300 17.16 10.59 -24.55
CA ILE A 300 17.57 11.99 -24.84
C ILE A 300 18.65 12.10 -25.90
N GLY A 301 19.16 10.98 -26.40
CA GLY A 301 20.25 10.92 -27.38
C GLY A 301 19.90 11.54 -28.71
N GLU A 302 20.89 11.65 -29.55
CA GLU A 302 20.81 12.12 -30.94
C GLU A 302 21.57 11.17 -31.88
N ALA A 303 21.56 11.42 -33.18
CA ALA A 303 22.15 10.53 -34.16
C ALA A 303 23.64 10.24 -33.90
N SER A 304 24.38 11.21 -33.39
CA SER A 304 25.80 11.08 -33.04
C SER A 304 26.07 10.16 -31.82
N ASP A 305 25.03 9.74 -31.09
CA ASP A 305 25.17 8.87 -29.96
C ASP A 305 25.09 7.38 -30.30
N VAL A 306 24.68 7.04 -31.52
CA VAL A 306 24.60 5.66 -32.00
C VAL A 306 25.95 4.95 -31.86
N ASP A 307 27.06 5.63 -32.27
CA ASP A 307 28.39 5.04 -32.17
C ASP A 307 28.82 4.78 -30.72
N ARG A 308 28.45 5.68 -29.79
CA ARG A 308 28.74 5.50 -28.36
C ARG A 308 27.98 4.35 -27.75
N LEU A 309 26.70 4.22 -28.10
CA LEU A 309 25.88 3.09 -27.65
C LEU A 309 26.36 1.77 -28.28
N THR A 310 26.81 1.82 -29.58
CA THR A 310 27.36 0.67 -30.26
C THR A 310 28.66 0.18 -29.61
N ALA A 311 29.54 1.10 -29.15
CA ALA A 311 30.72 0.72 -28.39
C ALA A 311 30.41 -0.02 -27.10
N LEU A 312 29.30 0.30 -26.43
CA LEU A 312 28.85 -0.42 -25.22
C LEU A 312 28.32 -1.84 -25.50
N LEU A 313 28.06 -2.23 -26.73
CA LEU A 313 27.71 -3.62 -27.06
C LEU A 313 28.88 -4.58 -26.81
N ALA A 314 30.11 -4.08 -26.71
CA ALA A 314 31.31 -4.82 -26.35
C ALA A 314 31.71 -4.66 -24.84
N ASP A 315 30.87 -4.07 -24.00
CA ASP A 315 31.13 -3.91 -22.57
C ASP A 315 31.37 -5.29 -21.89
N ARG A 316 32.26 -5.31 -20.89
CA ARG A 316 32.52 -6.54 -20.11
C ARG A 316 31.30 -7.10 -19.40
N GLU A 317 30.37 -6.20 -19.00
CA GLU A 317 29.14 -6.56 -18.27
C GLU A 317 27.98 -6.82 -19.22
N TRP A 318 27.37 -8.00 -19.12
CA TRP A 318 26.27 -8.41 -19.97
C TRP A 318 25.08 -7.43 -19.92
N TRP A 319 24.73 -6.94 -18.72
CA TRP A 319 23.61 -5.99 -18.55
C TRP A 319 23.85 -4.65 -19.26
N VAL A 320 25.10 -4.20 -19.35
CA VAL A 320 25.44 -2.99 -20.10
C VAL A 320 25.24 -3.20 -21.59
N ARG A 321 25.74 -4.34 -22.13
CA ARG A 321 25.53 -4.71 -23.55
C ARG A 321 24.05 -4.79 -23.90
N TYR A 322 23.25 -5.49 -23.09
CA TYR A 322 21.83 -5.65 -23.32
C TYR A 322 21.08 -4.30 -23.27
N ARG A 323 21.41 -3.46 -22.30
CA ARG A 323 20.76 -2.16 -22.16
C ARG A 323 21.17 -1.18 -23.27
N ALA A 324 22.41 -1.23 -23.74
CA ALA A 324 22.89 -0.47 -24.90
C ALA A 324 22.13 -0.90 -26.16
N ALA A 325 21.95 -2.21 -26.38
CA ALA A 325 21.15 -2.72 -27.50
C ALA A 325 19.70 -2.21 -27.44
N GLN A 326 19.06 -2.24 -26.25
CA GLN A 326 17.72 -1.68 -26.07
C GLN A 326 17.69 -0.17 -26.37
N ALA A 327 18.68 0.57 -25.87
CA ALA A 327 18.76 2.02 -26.12
C ALA A 327 18.88 2.34 -27.61
N ILE A 328 19.68 1.57 -28.38
CA ILE A 328 19.79 1.71 -29.84
C ILE A 328 18.45 1.44 -30.52
N VAL A 329 17.79 0.35 -30.15
CA VAL A 329 16.50 -0.06 -30.74
C VAL A 329 15.37 0.93 -30.41
N ASP A 330 15.45 1.60 -29.26
CA ASP A 330 14.46 2.59 -28.81
C ASP A 330 14.65 3.98 -29.47
N LEU A 331 15.76 4.23 -30.18
CA LEU A 331 15.99 5.51 -30.87
C LEU A 331 14.95 5.69 -31.98
N PRO A 332 14.17 6.79 -31.96
CA PRO A 332 12.98 6.93 -32.79
C PRO A 332 13.29 7.10 -34.29
N TRP A 333 14.51 7.42 -34.65
CA TRP A 333 14.96 7.63 -36.04
C TRP A 333 15.62 6.38 -36.64
N LEU A 334 15.89 5.33 -35.86
CA LEU A 334 16.44 4.09 -36.40
C LEU A 334 15.30 3.11 -36.75
N GLY A 335 15.05 2.99 -38.05
CA GLY A 335 14.11 1.99 -38.56
C GLY A 335 14.75 0.60 -38.64
N ARG A 336 13.92 -0.41 -38.93
CA ARG A 336 14.36 -1.82 -39.01
C ARG A 336 15.54 -2.03 -39.93
N ALA A 337 15.50 -1.47 -41.13
CA ALA A 337 16.59 -1.64 -42.10
C ALA A 337 17.94 -1.07 -41.62
N GLN A 338 17.91 0.04 -40.89
CA GLN A 338 19.10 0.66 -40.33
C GLN A 338 19.65 -0.16 -39.14
N LEU A 339 18.77 -0.72 -38.34
CA LEU A 339 19.15 -1.63 -37.23
C LEU A 339 19.76 -2.95 -37.75
N ASP A 340 19.22 -3.50 -38.82
CA ASP A 340 19.76 -4.71 -39.47
C ASP A 340 21.12 -4.40 -40.17
N ALA A 341 21.27 -3.24 -40.77
CA ALA A 341 22.55 -2.77 -41.34
C ALA A 341 23.60 -2.54 -40.24
N LEU A 342 23.22 -1.91 -39.13
CA LEU A 342 24.11 -1.71 -37.98
C LEU A 342 24.56 -3.08 -37.43
N ARG A 343 23.63 -4.02 -37.24
CA ARG A 343 23.95 -5.37 -36.80
C ARG A 343 24.95 -6.05 -37.73
N ALA A 344 24.74 -5.96 -39.04
CA ALA A 344 25.62 -6.56 -40.02
C ALA A 344 27.03 -5.93 -40.06
N SER A 345 27.21 -4.66 -39.63
CA SER A 345 28.49 -3.97 -39.56
C SER A 345 29.31 -4.34 -38.30
N LEU A 346 28.71 -4.99 -37.32
CA LEU A 346 29.40 -5.36 -36.09
C LEU A 346 30.38 -6.53 -36.31
N THR A 347 31.64 -6.32 -35.91
CA THR A 347 32.68 -7.36 -35.99
C THR A 347 32.62 -8.34 -34.80
N ASP A 348 32.15 -7.88 -33.67
CA ASP A 348 31.95 -8.75 -32.49
C ASP A 348 30.64 -9.54 -32.61
N ARG A 349 30.77 -10.87 -32.68
CA ARG A 349 29.63 -11.78 -32.76
C ARG A 349 28.66 -11.63 -31.58
N PHE A 350 29.18 -11.45 -30.35
CA PHE A 350 28.31 -11.32 -29.18
C PHE A 350 27.53 -9.99 -29.21
N ALA A 351 28.14 -8.91 -29.71
CA ALA A 351 27.45 -7.65 -29.93
C ALA A 351 26.34 -7.78 -31.01
N ALA A 352 26.63 -8.47 -32.10
CA ALA A 352 25.67 -8.73 -33.18
C ALA A 352 24.50 -9.63 -32.68
N ASP A 353 24.79 -10.66 -31.88
CA ASP A 353 23.77 -11.57 -31.33
C ASP A 353 22.84 -10.85 -30.36
N ILE A 354 23.38 -10.04 -29.41
CA ILE A 354 22.57 -9.32 -28.43
C ILE A 354 21.70 -8.25 -29.09
N LEU A 355 22.23 -7.53 -30.09
CA LEU A 355 21.43 -6.56 -30.84
C LEU A 355 20.32 -7.26 -31.64
N GLY A 356 20.63 -8.40 -32.27
CA GLY A 356 19.65 -9.21 -32.97
C GLY A 356 18.53 -9.73 -32.07
N GLN A 357 18.87 -10.15 -30.85
CA GLN A 357 17.88 -10.58 -29.84
C GLN A 357 16.93 -9.43 -29.50
N VAL A 358 17.45 -8.25 -29.15
CA VAL A 358 16.62 -7.10 -28.76
C VAL A 358 15.76 -6.60 -29.92
N ILE A 359 16.27 -6.62 -31.15
CA ILE A 359 15.48 -6.32 -32.34
C ILE A 359 14.30 -7.29 -32.50
N ALA A 360 14.51 -8.60 -32.26
CA ALA A 360 13.46 -9.60 -32.32
C ALA A 360 12.41 -9.41 -31.19
N GLU A 361 12.85 -9.10 -29.98
CA GLU A 361 11.96 -8.82 -28.84
C GLU A 361 11.00 -7.65 -29.10
N ARG A 362 11.44 -6.63 -29.84
CA ARG A 362 10.60 -5.47 -30.19
C ARG A 362 9.55 -5.78 -31.25
N THR A 363 9.75 -6.81 -32.06
CA THR A 363 8.88 -7.18 -33.17
C THR A 363 7.89 -8.29 -32.81
N ALA A 364 8.03 -8.92 -31.65
CA ALA A 364 7.14 -9.92 -31.08
C ALA A 364 6.03 -9.28 -30.24
#